data_735fbf22c68aa4ec276b528490e9155f
#
_entry.id   735fbf22c68aa4ec276b528490e9155f
#
_cell.length_a   1.000
_cell.length_b   1.000
_cell.length_c   1.000
_cell.angle_alpha   90.00
_cell.angle_beta   90.00
_cell.angle_gamma   90.00
#
_symmetry.space_group_name_H-M   'P 1'
#
loop_
_entity.id
_entity.type
_entity.pdbx_description
1 polymer ?
#
loop_
_entity_poly.entity_id
_entity_poly.type
_entity_poly.pdbx_seq_one_letter_code
_entity_poly.pdbx_strand_id
1 'polypeptide(L)'
;MTPVSPLPPRHGLDAVRLRTPDDGPWTTMRDHLVARLPRVAPARIDAMLAGGLIVGRTGPLDPAEPFRPREFLWFHRDLPDEPPVPFAVDVLHHDDEIVVVDKPHFLATIPRGRHIVETALVRLRRELGLPELSPAHRLDRVTAGVLLFVVRRDRRGAYQTLFSNRRVHKTYEAVAPHDPAVPLPTTVRSRIVKERGVILARELPGPPNAETRVELLEHRDGAARYRLTPLTGRTHQLRLHMRGLGLPILGDRFYGTATGEPEDSALDDWTRPLQLLAATLEFPDPRTGTTRRFASRRTLQAFTDPAGWAAGPTPDREVSRSA
;
A
#
# COMPACT_ATOMS: atom_id res chain seq x y z
N MET A 1 -10.26 24.71 -1.67
CA MET A 1 -10.55 23.40 -2.27
C MET A 1 -9.40 23.00 -3.20
N THR A 2 -8.98 21.76 -3.19
CA THR A 2 -7.98 21.25 -4.12
C THR A 2 -8.59 21.15 -5.53
N PRO A 3 -7.99 21.75 -6.58
CA PRO A 3 -8.57 21.70 -7.91
C PRO A 3 -8.62 20.28 -8.46
N VAL A 4 -9.68 20.01 -9.20
CA VAL A 4 -9.88 18.73 -9.92
C VAL A 4 -8.97 18.72 -11.15
N SER A 5 -8.41 17.56 -11.47
CA SER A 5 -7.62 17.39 -12.71
C SER A 5 -8.49 17.60 -13.95
N PRO A 6 -8.06 18.40 -14.94
CA PRO A 6 -8.73 18.44 -16.23
C PRO A 6 -8.46 17.20 -17.09
N LEU A 7 -7.43 16.40 -16.76
CA LEU A 7 -7.12 15.16 -17.44
C LEU A 7 -7.88 13.99 -16.79
N PRO A 8 -8.58 13.15 -17.57
CA PRO A 8 -9.21 11.95 -17.07
C PRO A 8 -8.16 10.94 -16.59
N PRO A 9 -8.53 9.99 -15.73
CA PRO A 9 -7.66 8.88 -15.40
C PRO A 9 -7.24 8.09 -16.65
N ARG A 10 -5.96 7.65 -16.70
CA ARG A 10 -5.42 6.83 -17.78
C ARG A 10 -4.85 5.54 -17.21
N HIS A 11 -5.26 4.39 -17.74
CA HIS A 11 -4.87 3.05 -17.25
C HIS A 11 -5.15 2.86 -15.73
N GLY A 12 -6.25 3.41 -15.21
CA GLY A 12 -6.60 3.36 -13.79
C GLY A 12 -5.80 4.31 -12.88
N LEU A 13 -4.96 5.16 -13.46
CA LEU A 13 -4.11 6.13 -12.75
C LEU A 13 -4.65 7.56 -12.94
N ASP A 14 -4.71 8.30 -11.83
CA ASP A 14 -4.95 9.74 -11.89
C ASP A 14 -3.73 10.46 -12.51
N ALA A 15 -3.97 11.58 -13.18
CA ALA A 15 -2.89 12.45 -13.62
C ALA A 15 -2.06 12.93 -12.43
N VAL A 16 -0.76 13.04 -12.63
CA VAL A 16 0.15 13.67 -11.68
C VAL A 16 -0.26 15.13 -11.55
N ARG A 17 -0.39 15.59 -10.31
CA ARG A 17 -0.62 17.01 -10.01
C ARG A 17 0.64 17.59 -9.41
N LEU A 18 1.12 18.66 -10.01
CA LEU A 18 2.22 19.47 -9.53
C LEU A 18 1.69 20.87 -9.25
N ARG A 19 2.12 21.48 -8.15
CA ARG A 19 1.91 22.91 -7.90
C ARG A 19 3.25 23.61 -7.94
N THR A 20 3.33 24.69 -8.71
CA THR A 20 4.51 25.56 -8.73
C THR A 20 4.67 26.27 -7.39
N PRO A 21 5.89 26.52 -6.91
CA PRO A 21 6.13 27.27 -5.69
C PRO A 21 5.71 28.75 -5.83
N ASP A 22 5.79 29.47 -4.72
CA ASP A 22 5.41 30.90 -4.69
C ASP A 22 6.44 31.78 -5.40
N ASP A 23 7.71 31.34 -5.50
CA ASP A 23 8.84 31.97 -6.17
C ASP A 23 9.86 30.94 -6.63
N GLY A 24 10.88 31.37 -7.35
CA GLY A 24 12.01 30.52 -7.76
C GLY A 24 12.87 31.14 -8.88
N PRO A 25 14.02 30.51 -9.17
CA PRO A 25 14.99 31.04 -10.12
C PRO A 25 14.64 30.78 -11.60
N TRP A 26 13.46 30.24 -11.89
CA TRP A 26 13.10 29.79 -13.24
C TRP A 26 12.53 30.91 -14.08
N THR A 27 13.00 31.01 -15.30
CA THR A 27 12.49 31.98 -16.29
C THR A 27 11.21 31.44 -16.93
N THR A 28 11.16 30.13 -17.19
CA THR A 28 10.02 29.48 -17.87
C THR A 28 9.41 28.36 -17.04
N MET A 29 8.18 27.98 -17.37
CA MET A 29 7.54 26.79 -16.79
C MET A 29 8.31 25.52 -17.14
N ARG A 30 8.94 25.46 -18.33
CA ARG A 30 9.82 24.37 -18.74
C ARG A 30 11.01 24.23 -17.78
N ASP A 31 11.71 25.33 -17.45
CA ASP A 31 12.88 25.29 -16.54
C ASP A 31 12.49 24.76 -15.17
N HIS A 32 11.33 25.19 -14.66
CA HIS A 32 10.77 24.67 -13.41
C HIS A 32 10.51 23.15 -13.49
N LEU A 33 9.88 22.67 -14.58
CA LEU A 33 9.57 21.25 -14.76
C LEU A 33 10.83 20.40 -14.81
N VAL A 34 11.86 20.84 -15.54
CA VAL A 34 13.18 20.15 -15.60
C VAL A 34 13.80 20.05 -14.21
N ALA A 35 13.83 21.15 -13.46
CA ALA A 35 14.37 21.15 -12.10
C ALA A 35 13.53 20.30 -11.13
N ARG A 36 12.22 20.30 -11.29
CA ARG A 36 11.29 19.60 -10.37
C ARG A 36 11.18 18.11 -10.64
N LEU A 37 11.45 17.68 -11.85
CA LEU A 37 11.33 16.29 -12.30
C LEU A 37 12.72 15.72 -12.74
N PRO A 38 13.70 15.64 -11.83
CA PRO A 38 15.08 15.32 -12.19
C PRO A 38 15.26 13.89 -12.73
N ARG A 39 14.25 13.03 -12.61
CA ARG A 39 14.25 11.68 -13.16
C ARG A 39 13.65 11.59 -14.57
N VAL A 40 13.11 12.69 -15.10
CA VAL A 40 12.59 12.79 -16.46
C VAL A 40 13.60 13.54 -17.30
N ALA A 41 14.06 12.95 -18.39
CA ALA A 41 15.01 13.61 -19.27
C ALA A 41 14.43 14.94 -19.80
N PRO A 42 15.21 16.02 -19.88
CA PRO A 42 14.75 17.32 -20.40
C PRO A 42 14.06 17.21 -21.76
N ALA A 43 14.63 16.44 -22.69
CA ALA A 43 14.03 16.19 -24.00
C ALA A 43 12.64 15.54 -23.93
N ARG A 44 12.38 14.71 -22.90
CA ARG A 44 11.05 14.14 -22.70
C ARG A 44 10.05 15.20 -22.23
N ILE A 45 10.49 16.13 -21.36
CA ILE A 45 9.67 17.27 -20.93
C ILE A 45 9.33 18.14 -22.15
N ASP A 46 10.31 18.40 -23.01
CA ASP A 46 10.10 19.17 -24.25
C ASP A 46 9.08 18.49 -25.17
N ALA A 47 9.21 17.21 -25.36
CA ALA A 47 8.25 16.43 -26.16
C ALA A 47 6.84 16.43 -25.54
N MET A 48 6.73 16.39 -24.20
CA MET A 48 5.45 16.48 -23.50
C MET A 48 4.79 17.84 -23.65
N LEU A 49 5.57 18.94 -23.57
CA LEU A 49 5.09 20.31 -23.80
C LEU A 49 4.64 20.50 -25.26
N ALA A 50 5.48 20.13 -26.22
CA ALA A 50 5.15 20.23 -27.65
C ALA A 50 3.92 19.38 -28.04
N GLY A 51 3.73 18.25 -27.38
CA GLY A 51 2.55 17.38 -27.56
C GLY A 51 1.31 17.79 -26.77
N GLY A 52 1.34 18.90 -26.02
CA GLY A 52 0.22 19.36 -25.18
C GLY A 52 -0.15 18.39 -24.05
N LEU A 53 0.80 17.54 -23.62
CA LEU A 53 0.57 16.50 -22.61
C LEU A 53 0.69 17.03 -21.17
N ILE A 54 1.20 18.24 -20.99
CA ILE A 54 1.23 18.96 -19.70
C ILE A 54 0.18 20.06 -19.79
N VAL A 55 -0.79 20.02 -18.90
CA VAL A 55 -1.92 20.97 -18.93
C VAL A 55 -1.98 21.79 -17.65
N GLY A 56 -2.31 23.06 -17.80
CA GLY A 56 -2.69 23.96 -16.72
C GLY A 56 -4.21 23.95 -16.52
N ARG A 57 -4.72 24.96 -15.82
CA ARG A 57 -6.18 25.14 -15.62
C ARG A 57 -6.91 25.51 -16.92
N THR A 58 -6.25 26.22 -17.80
CA THR A 58 -6.82 26.80 -19.03
C THR A 58 -6.53 25.96 -20.28
N GLY A 59 -5.78 24.90 -20.18
CA GLY A 59 -5.40 24.03 -21.31
C GLY A 59 -3.95 23.62 -21.31
N PRO A 60 -3.45 23.14 -22.46
CA PRO A 60 -2.06 22.78 -22.63
C PRO A 60 -1.10 23.94 -22.32
N LEU A 61 0.02 23.60 -21.69
CA LEU A 61 1.07 24.56 -21.35
C LEU A 61 1.92 24.85 -22.59
N ASP A 62 2.15 26.13 -22.89
CA ASP A 62 3.04 26.55 -23.97
C ASP A 62 4.50 26.27 -23.57
N PRO A 63 5.34 25.68 -24.45
CA PRO A 63 6.75 25.46 -24.18
C PRO A 63 7.54 26.72 -23.78
N ALA A 64 7.16 27.89 -24.32
CA ALA A 64 7.79 29.18 -24.06
C ALA A 64 7.14 29.96 -22.91
N GLU A 65 6.14 29.39 -22.25
CA GLU A 65 5.38 30.10 -21.22
C GLU A 65 6.26 30.55 -20.05
N PRO A 66 6.21 31.83 -19.64
CA PRO A 66 6.96 32.32 -18.48
C PRO A 66 6.58 31.56 -17.20
N PHE A 67 7.51 31.46 -16.26
CA PHE A 67 7.22 30.86 -14.97
C PHE A 67 6.06 31.59 -14.27
N ARG A 68 5.07 30.82 -13.83
CA ARG A 68 3.93 31.30 -13.05
C ARG A 68 3.90 30.63 -11.68
N PRO A 69 3.91 31.42 -10.58
CA PRO A 69 3.81 30.87 -9.23
C PRO A 69 2.41 30.36 -8.93
N ARG A 70 2.32 29.43 -7.99
CA ARG A 70 1.05 28.87 -7.45
C ARG A 70 0.15 28.18 -8.49
N GLU A 71 0.65 27.93 -9.69
CA GLU A 71 -0.10 27.24 -10.73
C GLU A 71 -0.17 25.74 -10.46
N PHE A 72 -1.31 25.15 -10.85
CA PHE A 72 -1.46 23.70 -10.86
C PHE A 72 -1.26 23.17 -12.28
N LEU A 73 -0.41 22.15 -12.38
CA LEU A 73 -0.12 21.46 -13.62
C LEU A 73 -0.52 19.99 -13.47
N TRP A 74 -1.01 19.40 -14.55
CA TRP A 74 -1.35 17.98 -14.61
C TRP A 74 -0.74 17.34 -15.85
N PHE A 75 -0.27 16.12 -15.68
CA PHE A 75 0.25 15.29 -16.77
C PHE A 75 0.18 13.82 -16.39
N HIS A 76 0.16 12.95 -17.40
CA HIS A 76 0.36 11.53 -17.17
C HIS A 76 1.86 11.21 -17.21
N ARG A 77 2.34 10.45 -16.22
CA ARG A 77 3.70 9.93 -16.26
C ARG A 77 3.81 8.80 -17.28
N ASP A 78 4.98 8.58 -17.83
CA ASP A 78 5.27 7.37 -18.57
C ASP A 78 5.19 6.18 -17.59
N LEU A 79 4.60 5.09 -18.05
CA LEU A 79 4.44 3.91 -17.23
C LEU A 79 5.73 3.09 -17.30
N PRO A 80 6.26 2.65 -16.16
CA PRO A 80 7.36 1.70 -16.15
C PRO A 80 6.90 0.36 -16.71
N ASP A 81 7.84 -0.41 -17.24
CA ASP A 81 7.63 -1.83 -17.50
C ASP A 81 7.66 -2.57 -16.15
N GLU A 82 6.49 -2.94 -15.67
CA GLU A 82 6.34 -3.63 -14.39
C GLU A 82 6.01 -5.10 -14.64
N PRO A 83 6.79 -6.05 -14.08
CA PRO A 83 6.42 -7.45 -14.11
C PRO A 83 5.02 -7.62 -13.48
N PRO A 84 4.08 -8.29 -14.17
CA PRO A 84 2.76 -8.51 -13.63
C PRO A 84 2.82 -9.39 -12.39
N VAL A 85 2.16 -8.98 -11.31
CA VAL A 85 2.00 -9.82 -10.11
C VAL A 85 1.01 -10.93 -10.41
N PRO A 86 1.40 -12.22 -10.40
CA PRO A 86 0.62 -13.33 -10.97
C PRO A 86 -0.52 -13.83 -10.06
N PHE A 87 -1.01 -12.99 -9.15
CA PHE A 87 -2.05 -13.33 -8.18
C PHE A 87 -3.27 -12.44 -8.35
N ALA A 88 -4.47 -13.03 -8.33
CA ALA A 88 -5.72 -12.31 -8.43
C ALA A 88 -6.06 -11.53 -7.13
N VAL A 89 -6.88 -10.50 -7.28
CA VAL A 89 -7.50 -9.78 -6.17
C VAL A 89 -8.94 -10.27 -6.05
N ASP A 90 -9.25 -11.02 -5.00
CA ASP A 90 -10.59 -11.57 -4.80
C ASP A 90 -11.51 -10.49 -4.22
N VAL A 91 -12.65 -10.24 -4.85
CA VAL A 91 -13.66 -9.34 -4.31
C VAL A 91 -14.51 -10.09 -3.29
N LEU A 92 -14.46 -9.64 -2.02
CA LEU A 92 -15.26 -10.17 -0.92
C LEU A 92 -16.66 -9.55 -0.85
N HIS A 93 -16.72 -8.25 -1.21
CA HIS A 93 -17.96 -7.48 -1.22
C HIS A 93 -17.85 -6.29 -2.17
N HIS A 94 -18.97 -5.95 -2.84
CA HIS A 94 -19.07 -4.76 -3.68
C HIS A 94 -20.49 -4.23 -3.61
N ASP A 95 -20.64 -2.96 -3.22
CA ASP A 95 -21.88 -2.20 -3.27
C ASP A 95 -21.61 -0.77 -3.78
N ASP A 96 -22.61 0.11 -3.77
CA ASP A 96 -22.53 1.47 -4.28
C ASP A 96 -21.56 2.37 -3.49
N GLU A 97 -21.15 1.99 -2.29
CA GLU A 97 -20.29 2.79 -1.42
C GLU A 97 -18.89 2.22 -1.25
N ILE A 98 -18.77 0.88 -1.17
CA ILE A 98 -17.49 0.22 -0.88
C ILE A 98 -17.22 -1.00 -1.75
N VAL A 99 -15.94 -1.25 -1.96
CA VAL A 99 -15.40 -2.53 -2.41
C VAL A 99 -14.48 -3.07 -1.32
N VAL A 100 -14.72 -4.29 -0.86
CA VAL A 100 -13.85 -5.00 0.07
C VAL A 100 -13.22 -6.16 -0.67
N VAL A 101 -11.90 -6.27 -0.57
CA VAL A 101 -11.14 -7.31 -1.28
C VAL A 101 -10.25 -8.10 -0.34
N ASP A 102 -9.88 -9.29 -0.78
CA ASP A 102 -8.85 -10.14 -0.20
C ASP A 102 -7.57 -9.98 -1.02
N LYS A 103 -6.73 -9.03 -0.60
CA LYS A 103 -5.51 -8.67 -1.32
C LYS A 103 -4.48 -9.81 -1.23
N PRO A 104 -3.88 -10.26 -2.33
CA PRO A 104 -2.80 -11.24 -2.27
C PRO A 104 -1.51 -10.64 -1.69
N HIS A 105 -0.58 -11.51 -1.31
CA HIS A 105 0.81 -11.12 -1.07
C HIS A 105 1.42 -10.45 -2.31
N PHE A 106 2.50 -9.71 -2.14
CA PHE A 106 3.31 -9.08 -3.18
C PHE A 106 2.64 -7.98 -4.01
N LEU A 107 1.33 -7.76 -3.90
CA LEU A 107 0.62 -6.70 -4.57
C LEU A 107 0.56 -5.43 -3.70
N ALA A 108 1.06 -4.31 -4.21
CA ALA A 108 0.96 -3.03 -3.50
C ALA A 108 -0.50 -2.55 -3.41
N THR A 109 -0.87 -1.83 -2.35
CA THR A 109 -2.22 -1.26 -2.22
C THR A 109 -2.46 -0.12 -3.21
N ILE A 110 -1.49 0.77 -3.34
CA ILE A 110 -1.56 1.99 -4.17
C ILE A 110 -0.25 2.24 -4.91
N PRO A 111 -0.26 3.03 -5.98
CA PRO A 111 0.94 3.46 -6.69
C PRO A 111 1.97 4.12 -5.78
N ARG A 112 3.16 3.54 -5.68
CA ARG A 112 4.28 4.09 -4.93
C ARG A 112 5.61 3.49 -5.37
N GLY A 113 6.65 4.37 -5.49
CA GLY A 113 8.00 3.95 -5.89
C GLY A 113 8.01 3.35 -7.29
N ARG A 114 8.48 2.11 -7.41
CA ARG A 114 8.52 1.37 -8.69
C ARG A 114 7.19 0.66 -9.03
N HIS A 115 6.31 0.46 -8.05
CA HIS A 115 5.01 -0.17 -8.24
C HIS A 115 3.97 0.91 -8.54
N ILE A 116 3.60 1.04 -9.80
CA ILE A 116 2.68 2.08 -10.30
C ILE A 116 1.40 1.45 -10.85
N VAL A 117 1.55 0.52 -11.80
CA VAL A 117 0.43 -0.14 -12.47
C VAL A 117 -0.02 -1.38 -11.69
N GLU A 118 0.94 -2.17 -11.22
CA GLU A 118 0.71 -3.41 -10.48
C GLU A 118 0.38 -3.13 -9.01
N THR A 119 -0.82 -2.56 -8.80
CA THR A 119 -1.37 -2.28 -7.48
C THR A 119 -2.84 -2.68 -7.39
N ALA A 120 -3.31 -3.02 -6.20
CA ALA A 120 -4.72 -3.38 -5.99
C ALA A 120 -5.67 -2.27 -6.47
N LEU A 121 -5.36 -1.01 -6.17
CA LEU A 121 -6.17 0.13 -6.62
C LEU A 121 -6.29 0.20 -8.14
N VAL A 122 -5.18 0.11 -8.86
CA VAL A 122 -5.17 0.27 -10.33
C VAL A 122 -5.87 -0.90 -11.01
N ARG A 123 -5.62 -2.14 -10.53
CA ARG A 123 -6.31 -3.33 -11.04
C ARG A 123 -7.82 -3.21 -10.85
N LEU A 124 -8.28 -2.92 -9.64
CA LEU A 124 -9.71 -2.79 -9.32
C LEU A 124 -10.39 -1.66 -10.10
N ARG A 125 -9.74 -0.51 -10.26
CA ARG A 125 -10.27 0.58 -11.10
C ARG A 125 -10.51 0.15 -12.54
N ARG A 126 -9.60 -0.65 -13.10
CA ARG A 126 -9.72 -1.17 -14.47
C ARG A 126 -10.73 -2.30 -14.59
N GLU A 127 -10.64 -3.27 -13.68
CA GLU A 127 -11.47 -4.50 -13.73
C GLU A 127 -12.93 -4.22 -13.41
N LEU A 128 -13.22 -3.30 -12.47
CA LEU A 128 -14.58 -2.94 -12.06
C LEU A 128 -15.14 -1.70 -12.77
N GLY A 129 -14.35 -0.99 -13.57
CA GLY A 129 -14.80 0.26 -14.20
C GLY A 129 -15.05 1.40 -13.21
N LEU A 130 -14.35 1.43 -12.06
CA LEU A 130 -14.54 2.40 -10.97
C LEU A 130 -13.39 3.42 -10.89
N PRO A 131 -13.33 4.45 -11.75
CA PRO A 131 -12.20 5.37 -11.82
C PRO A 131 -12.00 6.18 -10.54
N GLU A 132 -13.06 6.42 -9.78
CA GLU A 132 -13.00 7.16 -8.52
C GLU A 132 -12.68 6.29 -7.31
N LEU A 133 -12.53 4.98 -7.45
CA LEU A 133 -12.20 4.07 -6.34
C LEU A 133 -10.98 4.57 -5.55
N SER A 134 -11.05 4.53 -4.24
CA SER A 134 -9.98 5.02 -3.37
C SER A 134 -9.85 4.15 -2.11
N PRO A 135 -8.64 3.81 -1.64
CA PRO A 135 -8.50 3.00 -0.44
C PRO A 135 -8.89 3.80 0.81
N ALA A 136 -9.62 3.17 1.73
CA ALA A 136 -9.88 3.71 3.06
C ALA A 136 -8.65 3.57 3.98
N HIS A 137 -7.87 2.51 3.78
CA HIS A 137 -6.62 2.22 4.48
C HIS A 137 -5.64 1.49 3.55
N ARG A 138 -4.48 1.11 4.06
CA ARG A 138 -3.47 0.39 3.27
C ARG A 138 -2.93 -0.81 4.02
N LEU A 139 -2.58 -1.84 3.26
CA LEU A 139 -1.71 -2.93 3.67
C LEU A 139 -0.35 -2.78 2.98
N ASP A 140 0.70 -3.30 3.59
CA ASP A 140 2.00 -3.40 2.95
C ASP A 140 1.93 -4.30 1.71
N ARG A 141 2.84 -4.13 0.77
CA ARG A 141 2.90 -4.94 -0.45
C ARG A 141 2.90 -6.45 -0.14
N VAL A 142 3.68 -6.84 0.85
CA VAL A 142 3.87 -8.24 1.24
C VAL A 142 2.81 -8.79 2.21
N THR A 143 1.96 -7.93 2.80
CA THR A 143 0.86 -8.35 3.67
C THR A 143 -0.37 -8.69 2.84
N ALA A 144 -0.95 -9.86 3.04
CA ALA A 144 -2.22 -10.26 2.42
C ALA A 144 -3.44 -9.94 3.30
N GLY A 145 -4.65 -10.11 2.75
CA GLY A 145 -5.90 -10.08 3.50
C GLY A 145 -6.82 -8.89 3.21
N VAL A 146 -7.76 -8.67 4.11
CA VAL A 146 -8.90 -7.76 3.92
C VAL A 146 -8.47 -6.32 3.74
N LEU A 147 -8.90 -5.72 2.64
CA LEU A 147 -8.60 -4.34 2.28
C LEU A 147 -9.88 -3.63 1.79
N LEU A 148 -10.17 -2.45 2.38
CA LEU A 148 -11.36 -1.65 2.10
C LEU A 148 -11.06 -0.51 1.15
N PHE A 149 -11.88 -0.39 0.10
CA PHE A 149 -11.92 0.74 -0.82
C PHE A 149 -13.28 1.43 -0.75
N VAL A 150 -13.30 2.71 -1.05
CA VAL A 150 -14.50 3.55 -1.14
C VAL A 150 -14.76 3.88 -2.60
N VAL A 151 -15.97 3.60 -3.09
CA VAL A 151 -16.38 3.82 -4.48
C VAL A 151 -16.55 5.30 -4.76
N ARG A 152 -17.33 5.98 -3.93
CA ARG A 152 -17.74 7.36 -4.15
C ARG A 152 -16.79 8.37 -3.50
N ARG A 153 -16.44 9.41 -4.24
CA ARG A 153 -15.53 10.46 -3.78
C ARG A 153 -16.06 11.22 -2.56
N ASP A 154 -17.34 11.52 -2.53
CA ASP A 154 -18.01 12.25 -1.43
C ASP A 154 -18.05 11.44 -0.12
N ARG A 155 -17.91 10.12 -0.18
CA ARG A 155 -17.92 9.22 0.97
C ARG A 155 -16.53 8.95 1.57
N ARG A 156 -15.46 9.23 0.86
CA ARG A 156 -14.06 8.92 1.29
C ARG A 156 -13.76 9.43 2.70
N GLY A 157 -14.15 10.69 2.99
CA GLY A 157 -13.88 11.30 4.29
C GLY A 157 -14.52 10.54 5.45
N ALA A 158 -15.76 10.09 5.30
CA ALA A 158 -16.48 9.36 6.33
C ALA A 158 -15.75 8.04 6.69
N TYR A 159 -15.39 7.23 5.68
CA TYR A 159 -14.66 5.97 5.92
C TYR A 159 -13.24 6.19 6.44
N GLN A 160 -12.48 7.18 5.91
CA GLN A 160 -11.14 7.48 6.40
C GLN A 160 -11.14 7.96 7.86
N THR A 161 -12.17 8.70 8.26
CA THR A 161 -12.35 9.16 9.64
C THR A 161 -12.56 8.00 10.62
N LEU A 162 -13.16 6.88 10.20
CA LEU A 162 -13.26 5.69 11.06
C LEU A 162 -11.87 5.17 11.47
N PHE A 163 -10.91 5.17 10.53
CA PHE A 163 -9.54 4.72 10.82
C PHE A 163 -8.78 5.73 11.70
N SER A 164 -8.87 7.02 11.41
CA SER A 164 -8.20 8.06 12.22
C SER A 164 -8.75 8.11 13.64
N ASN A 165 -10.04 7.87 13.82
CA ASN A 165 -10.71 7.86 15.12
C ASN A 165 -10.68 6.47 15.81
N ARG A 166 -9.94 5.49 15.26
CA ARG A 166 -9.80 4.13 15.81
C ARG A 166 -11.13 3.40 16.00
N ARG A 167 -12.12 3.71 15.18
CA ARG A 167 -13.44 3.04 15.20
C ARG A 167 -13.47 1.77 14.34
N VAL A 168 -12.35 1.40 13.74
CA VAL A 168 -12.17 0.18 12.94
C VAL A 168 -11.45 -0.87 13.78
N HIS A 169 -12.09 -2.01 13.98
CA HIS A 169 -11.48 -3.17 14.61
C HIS A 169 -10.81 -4.05 13.56
N LYS A 170 -9.54 -4.35 13.77
CA LYS A 170 -8.72 -5.14 12.85
C LYS A 170 -8.08 -6.29 13.61
N THR A 171 -8.19 -7.49 13.08
CA THR A 171 -7.37 -8.60 13.55
C THR A 171 -6.48 -9.08 12.43
N TYR A 172 -5.26 -9.40 12.79
CA TYR A 172 -4.30 -10.03 11.90
C TYR A 172 -3.93 -11.39 12.46
N GLU A 173 -3.51 -12.27 11.57
CA GLU A 173 -2.85 -13.51 11.94
C GLU A 173 -1.42 -13.49 11.40
N ALA A 174 -0.50 -14.08 12.18
CA ALA A 174 0.89 -14.24 11.77
C ALA A 174 1.38 -15.64 12.13
N VAL A 175 2.32 -16.15 11.33
CA VAL A 175 3.09 -17.35 11.68
C VAL A 175 4.52 -16.94 11.98
N ALA A 176 5.02 -17.35 13.14
CA ALA A 176 6.37 -17.08 13.62
C ALA A 176 6.89 -18.29 14.43
N PRO A 177 8.17 -18.34 14.81
CA PRO A 177 8.67 -19.36 15.72
C PRO A 177 7.88 -19.39 17.02
N HIS A 178 7.75 -20.57 17.63
CA HIS A 178 7.20 -20.75 18.97
C HIS A 178 8.29 -20.63 20.01
N ASP A 179 8.13 -19.70 20.95
CA ASP A 179 8.99 -19.60 22.13
C ASP A 179 8.11 -19.58 23.41
N PRO A 180 8.14 -20.65 24.22
CA PRO A 180 7.35 -20.72 25.44
C PRO A 180 7.82 -19.74 26.53
N ALA A 181 9.02 -19.15 26.41
CA ALA A 181 9.51 -18.14 27.33
C ALA A 181 8.86 -16.77 27.16
N VAL A 182 8.22 -16.53 26.00
CA VAL A 182 7.50 -15.26 25.74
C VAL A 182 6.13 -15.34 26.40
N PRO A 183 5.86 -14.47 27.43
CA PRO A 183 4.57 -14.50 28.11
C PRO A 183 3.46 -13.95 27.22
N LEU A 184 2.47 -14.79 26.90
CA LEU A 184 1.31 -14.43 26.08
C LEU A 184 0.01 -14.76 26.83
N PRO A 185 -1.07 -13.94 26.67
CA PRO A 185 -1.14 -12.74 25.84
C PRO A 185 -0.36 -11.55 26.39
N THR A 186 0.19 -10.73 25.49
CA THR A 186 0.92 -9.51 25.87
C THR A 186 0.51 -8.32 25.02
N THR A 187 0.82 -7.11 25.50
CA THR A 187 0.64 -5.86 24.75
C THR A 187 1.98 -5.17 24.54
N VAL A 188 2.40 -5.09 23.29
CA VAL A 188 3.62 -4.42 22.88
C VAL A 188 3.33 -2.95 22.61
N ARG A 189 4.12 -2.07 23.23
CA ARG A 189 4.08 -0.63 23.04
C ARG A 189 5.45 -0.12 22.69
N SER A 190 5.57 0.60 21.58
CA SER A 190 6.85 1.17 21.15
C SER A 190 6.68 2.50 20.42
N ARG A 191 7.78 3.19 20.20
CA ARG A 191 7.85 4.37 19.34
C ARG A 191 8.39 3.98 17.99
N ILE A 192 7.52 3.91 16.99
CA ILE A 192 7.88 3.60 15.61
C ILE A 192 8.01 4.88 14.79
N VAL A 193 9.15 5.05 14.13
CA VAL A 193 9.45 6.18 13.26
C VAL A 193 9.72 5.65 11.85
N LYS A 194 9.23 6.40 10.86
CA LYS A 194 9.42 6.12 9.43
C LYS A 194 9.89 7.39 8.74
N GLU A 195 11.15 7.41 8.36
CA GLU A 195 11.75 8.53 7.65
C GLU A 195 11.31 8.56 6.17
N ARG A 196 11.23 9.76 5.61
CA ARG A 196 10.91 9.93 4.20
C ARG A 196 12.08 9.42 3.33
N GLY A 197 11.77 8.58 2.34
CA GLY A 197 12.78 7.99 1.45
C GLY A 197 13.41 6.70 1.94
N VAL A 198 13.36 6.40 3.27
CA VAL A 198 13.85 5.13 3.82
C VAL A 198 12.75 4.06 3.72
N ILE A 199 13.06 2.86 3.29
CA ILE A 199 12.07 1.77 3.16
C ILE A 199 11.65 1.27 4.54
N LEU A 200 12.59 1.08 5.44
CA LEU A 200 12.38 0.50 6.77
C LEU A 200 11.81 1.52 7.76
N ALA A 201 10.91 1.07 8.61
CA ALA A 201 10.56 1.74 9.84
C ALA A 201 11.47 1.23 10.97
N ARG A 202 11.66 2.02 12.01
CA ARG A 202 12.52 1.67 13.15
C ARG A 202 11.82 1.96 14.46
N GLU A 203 12.12 1.17 15.48
CA GLU A 203 11.77 1.48 16.86
C GLU A 203 12.86 2.36 17.47
N LEU A 204 12.45 3.41 18.14
CA LEU A 204 13.35 4.36 18.81
C LEU A 204 12.91 4.58 20.27
N PRO A 205 13.83 4.94 21.16
CA PRO A 205 13.47 5.37 22.52
C PRO A 205 12.50 6.55 22.52
N GLY A 206 11.60 6.59 23.49
CA GLY A 206 10.67 7.71 23.73
C GLY A 206 9.22 7.28 23.91
N PRO A 207 8.29 8.24 24.04
CA PRO A 207 6.88 7.95 24.29
C PRO A 207 6.28 7.06 23.19
N PRO A 208 5.58 5.96 23.54
CA PRO A 208 5.00 5.05 22.58
C PRO A 208 3.97 5.72 21.66
N ASN A 209 4.01 5.40 20.39
CA ASN A 209 3.03 5.82 19.38
C ASN A 209 2.40 4.63 18.62
N ALA A 210 2.80 3.42 18.97
CA ALA A 210 2.35 2.15 18.40
C ALA A 210 1.97 1.20 19.52
N GLU A 211 0.85 0.48 19.35
CA GLU A 211 0.34 -0.49 20.32
C GLU A 211 -0.29 -1.67 19.60
N THR A 212 0.08 -2.90 20.00
CA THR A 212 -0.46 -4.16 19.46
C THR A 212 -0.63 -5.18 20.58
N ARG A 213 -1.81 -5.78 20.68
CA ARG A 213 -2.02 -6.97 21.50
C ARG A 213 -1.64 -8.20 20.69
N VAL A 214 -0.88 -9.10 21.31
CA VAL A 214 -0.40 -10.36 20.72
C VAL A 214 -0.91 -11.52 21.57
N GLU A 215 -1.52 -12.51 20.91
CA GLU A 215 -2.09 -13.72 21.53
C GLU A 215 -1.62 -14.95 20.75
N LEU A 216 -1.25 -15.99 21.46
CA LEU A 216 -0.98 -17.32 20.86
C LEU A 216 -2.33 -17.97 20.52
N LEU A 217 -2.50 -18.42 19.27
CA LEU A 217 -3.67 -19.19 18.85
C LEU A 217 -3.42 -20.69 18.96
N GLU A 218 -2.34 -21.14 18.35
CA GLU A 218 -1.93 -22.54 18.35
C GLU A 218 -0.44 -22.64 18.01
N HIS A 219 0.19 -23.77 18.35
CA HIS A 219 1.58 -24.06 17.97
C HIS A 219 1.74 -25.51 17.58
N ARG A 220 2.68 -25.78 16.68
CA ARG A 220 3.05 -27.12 16.20
C ARG A 220 4.43 -27.06 15.57
N ASP A 221 5.25 -28.08 15.85
CA ASP A 221 6.55 -28.31 15.19
C ASP A 221 7.49 -27.09 15.21
N GLY A 222 7.54 -26.37 16.34
CA GLY A 222 8.40 -25.20 16.51
C GLY A 222 7.86 -23.91 15.88
N ALA A 223 6.75 -23.95 15.15
CA ALA A 223 6.05 -22.79 14.64
C ALA A 223 4.75 -22.51 15.43
N ALA A 224 4.33 -21.25 15.45
CA ALA A 224 3.08 -20.87 16.07
C ALA A 224 2.30 -19.87 15.22
N ARG A 225 0.97 -19.92 15.36
CA ARG A 225 0.04 -18.94 14.81
C ARG A 225 -0.39 -17.99 15.89
N TYR A 226 -0.25 -16.71 15.61
CA TYR A 226 -0.53 -15.62 16.54
C TYR A 226 -1.68 -14.75 16.02
N ARG A 227 -2.54 -14.28 16.94
CA ARG A 227 -3.46 -13.19 16.67
C ARG A 227 -2.84 -11.89 17.10
N LEU A 228 -2.87 -10.90 16.18
CA LEU A 228 -2.36 -9.56 16.40
C LEU A 228 -3.51 -8.58 16.28
N THR A 229 -3.76 -7.82 17.35
CA THR A 229 -4.81 -6.79 17.37
C THR A 229 -4.16 -5.41 17.53
N PRO A 230 -3.89 -4.69 16.42
CA PRO A 230 -3.28 -3.36 16.49
C PRO A 230 -4.31 -2.29 16.86
N LEU A 231 -4.03 -1.50 17.90
CA LEU A 231 -4.79 -0.31 18.27
C LEU A 231 -4.37 0.92 17.46
N THR A 232 -3.19 0.88 16.88
CA THR A 232 -2.60 1.92 16.03
C THR A 232 -2.24 1.33 14.65
N GLY A 233 -1.81 2.16 13.70
CA GLY A 233 -1.50 1.70 12.35
C GLY A 233 -0.20 2.33 11.80
N ARG A 234 0.93 2.17 12.51
CA ARG A 234 2.23 2.64 12.02
C ARG A 234 2.77 1.71 10.94
N THR A 235 3.59 2.27 10.04
CA THR A 235 4.25 1.48 8.98
C THR A 235 5.05 0.33 9.59
N HIS A 236 4.86 -0.87 9.09
CA HIS A 236 5.51 -2.12 9.53
C HIS A 236 5.32 -2.46 11.02
N GLN A 237 4.31 -1.88 11.69
CA GLN A 237 4.12 -2.01 13.14
C GLN A 237 4.13 -3.45 13.64
N LEU A 238 3.29 -4.32 13.05
CA LEU A 238 3.15 -5.71 13.48
C LEU A 238 4.44 -6.49 13.32
N ARG A 239 5.18 -6.22 12.25
CA ARG A 239 6.45 -6.86 11.92
C ARG A 239 7.54 -6.49 12.94
N LEU A 240 7.62 -5.20 13.29
CA LEU A 240 8.54 -4.71 14.32
C LEU A 240 8.18 -5.25 15.71
N HIS A 241 6.92 -5.21 16.11
CA HIS A 241 6.48 -5.70 17.40
C HIS A 241 6.75 -7.20 17.58
N MET A 242 6.46 -8.02 16.56
CA MET A 242 6.76 -9.45 16.60
C MET A 242 8.27 -9.72 16.68
N ARG A 243 9.07 -8.98 15.90
CA ARG A 243 10.53 -9.05 16.01
C ARG A 243 11.02 -8.64 17.41
N GLY A 244 10.48 -7.57 17.98
CA GLY A 244 10.82 -7.08 19.32
C GLY A 244 10.54 -8.07 20.44
N LEU A 245 9.58 -8.99 20.22
CA LEU A 245 9.30 -10.13 21.11
C LEU A 245 10.24 -11.33 20.89
N GLY A 246 11.17 -11.27 19.92
CA GLY A 246 11.97 -12.42 19.55
C GLY A 246 11.22 -13.42 18.66
N LEU A 247 10.05 -13.05 18.15
CA LEU A 247 9.16 -13.88 17.32
C LEU A 247 9.03 -13.30 15.89
N PRO A 248 10.13 -13.21 15.10
CA PRO A 248 10.07 -12.63 13.76
C PRO A 248 9.11 -13.42 12.88
N ILE A 249 8.26 -12.69 12.13
CA ILE A 249 7.26 -13.31 11.26
C ILE A 249 7.97 -14.05 10.13
N LEU A 250 7.56 -15.29 9.84
CA LEU A 250 8.16 -16.12 8.78
C LEU A 250 7.98 -15.44 7.42
N GLY A 251 9.00 -15.49 6.57
CA GLY A 251 9.02 -14.84 5.26
C GLY A 251 9.21 -13.33 5.31
N ASP A 252 9.54 -12.75 6.47
CA ASP A 252 9.85 -11.31 6.56
C ASP A 252 11.28 -11.03 6.14
N ARG A 253 11.46 -10.57 4.91
CA ARG A 253 12.77 -10.25 4.32
C ARG A 253 13.42 -8.99 4.88
N PHE A 254 12.66 -8.15 5.61
CA PHE A 254 13.18 -6.91 6.19
C PHE A 254 13.47 -7.02 7.68
N TYR A 255 12.68 -7.79 8.40
CA TYR A 255 12.74 -7.88 9.86
C TYR A 255 12.92 -9.31 10.36
N GLY A 256 13.03 -10.30 9.45
CA GLY A 256 13.19 -11.71 9.77
C GLY A 256 14.61 -12.10 10.18
N THR A 257 15.62 -11.29 9.83
CA THR A 257 17.03 -11.51 10.20
C THR A 257 17.43 -10.66 11.40
N ALA A 258 18.41 -11.13 12.17
CA ALA A 258 18.93 -10.38 13.33
C ALA A 258 19.58 -9.05 12.91
N THR A 259 20.18 -8.99 11.72
CA THR A 259 20.86 -7.79 11.20
C THR A 259 19.89 -6.74 10.67
N GLY A 260 18.67 -7.12 10.28
CA GLY A 260 17.68 -6.22 9.71
C GLY A 260 18.08 -5.60 8.39
N GLU A 261 19.06 -6.17 7.71
CA GLU A 261 19.43 -5.77 6.35
C GLU A 261 18.44 -6.38 5.35
N PRO A 262 17.92 -5.57 4.41
CA PRO A 262 17.03 -6.08 3.37
C PRO A 262 17.81 -7.05 2.47
N GLU A 263 17.29 -8.24 2.23
CA GLU A 263 17.76 -9.06 1.12
C GLU A 263 17.34 -8.38 -0.19
N ASP A 264 18.28 -7.67 -0.82
CA ASP A 264 18.03 -6.83 -1.98
C ASP A 264 17.80 -7.61 -3.29
N SER A 265 18.08 -8.92 -3.29
CA SER A 265 18.17 -9.71 -4.52
C SER A 265 16.84 -10.29 -5.04
N ALA A 266 15.71 -10.08 -4.37
CA ALA A 266 14.50 -10.85 -4.67
C ALA A 266 13.19 -10.06 -4.55
N LEU A 267 13.16 -8.80 -4.98
CA LEU A 267 11.91 -8.01 -4.96
C LEU A 267 10.81 -8.62 -5.86
N ASP A 268 11.18 -9.46 -6.82
CA ASP A 268 10.27 -10.16 -7.75
C ASP A 268 10.26 -11.68 -7.53
N ASP A 269 10.82 -12.15 -6.41
CA ASP A 269 10.69 -13.53 -5.96
C ASP A 269 9.37 -13.70 -5.23
N TRP A 270 8.50 -14.55 -5.76
CA TRP A 270 7.18 -14.86 -5.21
C TRP A 270 7.21 -16.03 -4.21
N THR A 271 8.38 -16.64 -3.96
CA THR A 271 8.52 -17.70 -2.97
C THR A 271 8.48 -17.16 -1.54
N ARG A 272 8.12 -18.00 -0.59
CA ARG A 272 8.11 -17.69 0.85
C ARG A 272 7.42 -16.36 1.20
N PRO A 273 6.14 -16.19 0.86
CA PRO A 273 5.40 -14.96 1.17
C PRO A 273 5.41 -14.71 2.68
N LEU A 274 5.46 -13.42 3.05
CA LEU A 274 5.35 -12.98 4.44
C LEU A 274 4.12 -13.61 5.11
N GLN A 275 4.30 -14.33 6.18
CA GLN A 275 3.23 -14.99 6.91
C GLN A 275 2.48 -14.04 7.82
N LEU A 276 1.92 -12.96 7.22
CA LEU A 276 1.10 -11.95 7.87
C LEU A 276 -0.16 -11.70 7.04
N LEU A 277 -1.32 -11.92 7.67
CA LEU A 277 -2.64 -11.84 7.06
C LEU A 277 -3.51 -10.84 7.82
N ALA A 278 -4.07 -9.83 7.14
CA ALA A 278 -5.18 -9.03 7.64
C ALA A 278 -6.45 -9.90 7.66
N ALA A 279 -6.66 -10.62 8.76
CA ALA A 279 -7.67 -11.68 8.84
C ALA A 279 -9.10 -11.13 8.88
N THR A 280 -9.35 -10.08 9.69
CA THR A 280 -10.68 -9.47 9.77
C THR A 280 -10.64 -7.95 9.82
N LEU A 281 -11.69 -7.36 9.29
CA LEU A 281 -11.97 -5.93 9.34
C LEU A 281 -13.41 -5.72 9.78
N GLU A 282 -13.62 -4.94 10.87
CA GLU A 282 -14.94 -4.65 11.40
C GLU A 282 -15.08 -3.15 11.69
N PHE A 283 -16.17 -2.54 11.27
CA PHE A 283 -16.42 -1.12 11.47
C PHE A 283 -17.93 -0.79 11.42
N PRO A 284 -18.37 0.29 12.08
CA PRO A 284 -19.73 0.79 11.91
C PRO A 284 -19.86 1.45 10.52
N ASP A 285 -20.87 1.06 9.76
CA ASP A 285 -21.20 1.71 8.50
C ASP A 285 -21.49 3.20 8.75
N PRO A 286 -20.80 4.14 8.06
CA PRO A 286 -20.98 5.58 8.34
C PRO A 286 -22.39 6.11 8.05
N ARG A 287 -23.19 5.42 7.23
CA ARG A 287 -24.53 5.83 6.86
C ARG A 287 -25.59 5.27 7.79
N THR A 288 -25.48 3.99 8.12
CA THR A 288 -26.54 3.26 8.86
C THR A 288 -26.20 3.05 10.34
N GLY A 289 -24.90 3.14 10.70
CA GLY A 289 -24.41 2.80 12.02
C GLY A 289 -24.32 1.29 12.30
N THR A 290 -24.81 0.45 11.38
CA THR A 290 -24.75 -1.01 11.54
C THR A 290 -23.32 -1.52 11.44
N THR A 291 -22.97 -2.51 12.25
CA THR A 291 -21.63 -3.12 12.19
C THR A 291 -21.48 -3.96 10.93
N ARG A 292 -20.45 -3.67 10.16
CA ARG A 292 -20.02 -4.45 8.99
C ARG A 292 -18.75 -5.21 9.34
N ARG A 293 -18.71 -6.50 9.03
CA ARG A 293 -17.57 -7.37 9.27
C ARG A 293 -17.22 -8.16 8.02
N PHE A 294 -15.93 -8.20 7.72
CA PHE A 294 -15.37 -8.94 6.60
C PHE A 294 -14.20 -9.79 7.08
N ALA A 295 -14.05 -10.98 6.52
CA ALA A 295 -12.98 -11.91 6.84
C ALA A 295 -12.26 -12.34 5.56
N SER A 296 -10.94 -12.49 5.65
CA SER A 296 -10.13 -13.09 4.58
C SER A 296 -10.49 -14.56 4.40
N ARG A 297 -10.41 -15.02 3.15
CA ARG A 297 -10.52 -16.45 2.78
C ARG A 297 -9.15 -17.11 2.63
N ARG A 298 -8.08 -16.31 2.76
CA ARG A 298 -6.70 -16.78 2.64
C ARG A 298 -6.24 -17.44 3.93
N THR A 299 -5.25 -18.32 3.80
CA THR A 299 -4.61 -19.03 4.91
C THR A 299 -3.11 -18.75 4.92
N LEU A 300 -2.48 -18.91 6.08
CA LEU A 300 -1.03 -18.78 6.26
C LEU A 300 -0.38 -20.17 6.09
N GLN A 301 0.14 -20.43 4.90
CA GLN A 301 0.62 -21.75 4.48
C GLN A 301 1.77 -22.28 5.33
N ALA A 302 2.68 -21.41 5.83
CA ALA A 302 3.82 -21.89 6.62
C ALA A 302 3.41 -22.69 7.86
N PHE A 303 2.18 -22.54 8.33
CA PHE A 303 1.65 -23.31 9.46
C PHE A 303 0.92 -24.60 9.02
N THR A 304 0.19 -24.56 7.91
CA THR A 304 -0.65 -25.68 7.45
C THR A 304 0.08 -26.60 6.46
N ASP A 305 0.95 -26.03 5.63
CA ASP A 305 1.75 -26.70 4.61
C ASP A 305 3.13 -26.02 4.50
N PRO A 306 4.06 -26.30 5.43
CA PRO A 306 5.40 -25.69 5.41
C PRO A 306 6.19 -25.95 4.13
N ALA A 307 6.02 -27.14 3.53
CA ALA A 307 6.71 -27.51 2.28
C ALA A 307 6.18 -26.71 1.10
N GLY A 308 4.86 -26.59 0.95
CA GLY A 308 4.22 -25.76 -0.07
C GLY A 308 4.55 -24.29 0.10
N TRP A 309 4.60 -23.77 1.33
CA TRP A 309 5.03 -22.40 1.58
C TRP A 309 6.50 -22.18 1.17
N ALA A 310 7.38 -23.14 1.45
CA ALA A 310 8.79 -23.04 1.06
C ALA A 310 8.98 -23.06 -0.47
N ALA A 311 8.12 -23.79 -1.19
CA ALA A 311 8.10 -23.83 -2.66
C ALA A 311 7.53 -22.53 -3.28
N GLY A 312 6.73 -21.78 -2.53
CA GLY A 312 6.06 -20.57 -2.97
C GLY A 312 4.63 -20.79 -3.50
N PRO A 313 3.83 -19.72 -3.60
CA PRO A 313 2.47 -19.80 -4.06
C PRO A 313 2.39 -20.11 -5.56
N THR A 314 1.39 -20.91 -5.95
CA THR A 314 1.07 -21.16 -7.36
C THR A 314 0.46 -19.88 -7.97
N PRO A 315 0.91 -19.42 -9.13
CA PRO A 315 0.30 -18.29 -9.84
C PRO A 315 -1.16 -18.56 -10.22
N ASP A 316 -2.04 -17.59 -9.93
CA ASP A 316 -3.47 -17.65 -10.29
C ASP A 316 -3.73 -17.22 -11.75
N ARG A 317 -2.74 -16.63 -12.39
CA ARG A 317 -2.86 -16.10 -13.76
C ARG A 317 -1.74 -16.65 -14.63
N GLU A 318 -2.11 -17.25 -15.73
CA GLU A 318 -1.20 -17.37 -16.85
C GLU A 318 -0.84 -15.95 -17.32
N VAL A 319 0.42 -15.61 -17.23
CA VAL A 319 0.93 -14.35 -17.78
C VAL A 319 0.87 -14.50 -19.30
N SER A 320 -0.26 -14.12 -19.90
CA SER A 320 -0.32 -14.00 -21.35
C SER A 320 0.68 -12.91 -21.76
N ARG A 321 1.81 -13.34 -22.28
CA ARG A 321 2.75 -12.51 -23.03
C ARG A 321 2.08 -12.16 -24.35
N SER A 322 1.13 -11.23 -24.32
CA SER A 322 0.70 -10.55 -25.54
C SER A 322 1.74 -9.49 -25.85
N ALA A 323 2.44 -9.73 -26.93
CA ALA A 323 3.43 -8.89 -27.56
C ALA A 323 2.86 -7.50 -27.94
#